data_3098b62e182632491b8b3ea6bc958063
#
_entry.id   3098b62e182632491b8b3ea6bc958063
#
_cell.length_a   1.000
_cell.length_b   1.000
_cell.length_c   1.000
_cell.angle_alpha   90.00
_cell.angle_beta   90.00
_cell.angle_gamma   90.00
#
_symmetry.space_group_name_H-M   'P 1'
#
loop_
_entity.id
_entity.type
_entity.pdbx_description
1 polymer ?
#
loop_
_entity_poly.entity_id
_entity_poly.type
_entity_poly.pdbx_seq_one_letter_code
_entity_poly.pdbx_strand_id
1 'polypeptide(L)'
;SDSDLTCPSGWSLSGSRCFIVETRKLTMADAERNCIALGGNLASIHNINDYNWIRGLVKKAFGSDVHAWIGLSDAIEDGKWLWTDGSRFVFSRWGRGEPNNYGGQREDCTHINFRGDYWNDEPCTMKYASVCVGGR
;
A
#
# COMPACT_ATOMS: atom_id res chain seq x y z
N SER A 1 20.42 18.98 2.17
CA SER A 1 21.18 18.54 3.34
C SER A 1 20.46 17.41 4.03
N ASP A 2 21.17 16.72 4.91
CA ASP A 2 20.60 15.60 5.68
C ASP A 2 19.41 16.03 6.53
N SER A 3 19.36 17.30 6.95
CA SER A 3 18.23 17.82 7.71
C SER A 3 16.92 17.81 6.92
N ASP A 4 16.99 17.76 5.60
CA ASP A 4 15.81 17.67 4.74
C ASP A 4 15.25 16.26 4.65
N LEU A 5 15.98 15.26 5.15
CA LEU A 5 15.63 13.84 5.11
C LEU A 5 14.98 13.39 6.43
N THR A 6 14.16 14.24 7.02
CA THR A 6 13.42 13.89 8.23
C THR A 6 11.94 13.72 7.92
N CYS A 7 11.28 12.89 8.71
CA CYS A 7 9.85 12.66 8.57
C CYS A 7 9.09 13.37 9.69
N PRO A 8 7.81 13.72 9.46
CA PRO A 8 6.96 14.20 10.54
C PRO A 8 6.86 13.17 11.67
N SER A 9 6.48 13.64 12.85
CA SER A 9 6.29 12.76 14.02
C SER A 9 5.32 11.62 13.68
N GLY A 10 5.69 10.41 14.03
CA GLY A 10 4.88 9.21 13.76
C GLY A 10 5.17 8.53 12.43
N TRP A 11 5.87 9.22 11.53
CA TRP A 11 6.26 8.64 10.24
C TRP A 11 7.67 8.04 10.34
N SER A 12 7.92 7.01 9.53
CA SER A 12 9.22 6.32 9.49
C SER A 12 9.93 6.58 8.17
N LEU A 13 11.22 6.93 8.25
CA LEU A 13 12.03 7.22 7.06
C LEU A 13 12.63 5.94 6.49
N SER A 14 12.50 5.75 5.19
CA SER A 14 13.25 4.74 4.44
C SER A 14 13.68 5.34 3.11
N GLY A 15 14.99 5.42 2.89
CA GLY A 15 15.53 6.11 1.73
C GLY A 15 15.15 7.59 1.78
N SER A 16 14.48 8.08 0.76
CA SER A 16 14.01 9.46 0.68
C SER A 16 12.53 9.61 0.99
N ARG A 17 11.85 8.55 1.45
CA ARG A 17 10.42 8.55 1.64
C ARG A 17 10.04 8.31 3.10
N CYS A 18 8.91 8.88 3.50
CA CYS A 18 8.31 8.69 4.82
C CYS A 18 7.09 7.80 4.71
N PHE A 19 6.93 6.88 5.66
CA PHE A 19 5.82 5.92 5.68
C PHE A 19 5.12 5.95 7.02
N ILE A 20 3.81 5.71 7.02
CA ILE A 20 3.04 5.53 8.25
C ILE A 20 1.97 4.46 8.04
N VAL A 21 1.72 3.64 9.07
CA VAL A 21 0.67 2.62 9.07
C VAL A 21 -0.59 3.21 9.68
N GLU A 22 -1.72 3.04 8.97
CA GLU A 22 -3.04 3.33 9.52
C GLU A 22 -3.64 2.02 10.03
N THR A 23 -3.92 1.97 11.32
CA THR A 23 -4.39 0.74 11.96
C THR A 23 -5.90 0.52 11.86
N ARG A 24 -6.68 1.56 11.55
CA ARG A 24 -8.11 1.40 11.33
C ARG A 24 -8.35 0.63 10.04
N LYS A 25 -9.35 -0.24 10.04
CA LYS A 25 -9.74 -0.99 8.85
C LYS A 25 -10.66 -0.11 8.00
N LEU A 26 -10.18 0.32 6.85
CA LEU A 26 -10.86 1.23 5.94
C LEU A 26 -11.00 0.60 4.56
N THR A 27 -12.00 1.05 3.80
CA THR A 27 -12.05 0.77 2.37
C THR A 27 -10.86 1.45 1.67
N MET A 28 -10.52 1.01 0.47
CA MET A 28 -9.37 1.59 -0.24
C MET A 28 -9.58 3.09 -0.48
N ALA A 29 -10.80 3.52 -0.83
CA ALA A 29 -11.08 4.95 -1.04
C ALA A 29 -10.90 5.76 0.25
N ASP A 30 -11.41 5.28 1.37
CA ASP A 30 -11.26 5.96 2.65
C ASP A 30 -9.81 5.93 3.13
N ALA A 31 -9.08 4.86 2.86
CA ALA A 31 -7.65 4.76 3.17
C ALA A 31 -6.84 5.79 2.37
N GLU A 32 -7.11 5.93 1.08
CA GLU A 32 -6.44 6.95 0.26
C GLU A 32 -6.77 8.36 0.74
N ARG A 33 -8.05 8.63 1.05
CA ARG A 33 -8.46 9.94 1.59
C ARG A 33 -7.75 10.24 2.91
N ASN A 34 -7.59 9.23 3.78
CA ASN A 34 -6.85 9.38 5.02
C ASN A 34 -5.39 9.74 4.73
N CYS A 35 -4.74 9.04 3.80
CA CYS A 35 -3.36 9.34 3.43
C CYS A 35 -3.23 10.76 2.86
N ILE A 36 -4.16 11.20 2.01
CA ILE A 36 -4.18 12.57 1.46
C ILE A 36 -4.30 13.58 2.59
N ALA A 37 -5.19 13.36 3.55
CA ALA A 37 -5.35 14.25 4.70
C ALA A 37 -4.08 14.35 5.56
N LEU A 38 -3.26 13.31 5.58
CA LEU A 38 -1.98 13.27 6.28
C LEU A 38 -0.81 13.85 5.45
N GLY A 39 -1.07 14.27 4.22
CA GLY A 39 -0.06 14.86 3.35
C GLY A 39 0.62 13.90 2.39
N GLY A 40 -0.03 12.79 2.07
CA GLY A 40 0.55 11.78 1.16
C GLY A 40 -0.48 11.00 0.37
N ASN A 41 -0.15 9.76 0.08
CA ASN A 41 -0.99 8.82 -0.67
C ASN A 41 -0.79 7.42 -0.08
N LEU A 42 -1.64 6.48 -0.46
CA LEU A 42 -1.34 5.07 -0.20
C LEU A 42 0.02 4.72 -0.81
N ALA A 43 0.75 3.86 -0.15
CA ALA A 43 2.15 3.59 -0.47
C ALA A 43 2.31 2.94 -1.84
N SER A 44 3.27 3.44 -2.62
CA SER A 44 3.81 2.76 -3.80
C SER A 44 5.03 1.95 -3.40
N ILE A 45 5.30 0.87 -4.15
CA ILE A 45 6.39 -0.07 -3.87
C ILE A 45 7.16 -0.27 -5.17
N HIS A 46 8.45 0.08 -5.17
CA HIS A 46 9.26 0.10 -6.39
C HIS A 46 10.33 -0.98 -6.45
N ASN A 47 10.60 -1.63 -5.31
CA ASN A 47 11.62 -2.69 -5.23
C ASN A 47 11.38 -3.52 -3.97
N ILE A 48 12.14 -4.60 -3.84
CA ILE A 48 11.98 -5.53 -2.70
C ILE A 48 12.36 -4.87 -1.36
N ASN A 49 13.29 -3.92 -1.37
CA ASN A 49 13.68 -3.23 -0.13
C ASN A 49 12.54 -2.36 0.41
N ASP A 50 11.84 -1.63 -0.48
CA ASP A 50 10.62 -0.90 -0.11
C ASP A 50 9.59 -1.84 0.51
N TYR A 51 9.38 -2.98 -0.14
CA TYR A 51 8.37 -3.94 0.30
C TYR A 51 8.70 -4.52 1.67
N ASN A 52 9.94 -4.93 1.87
CA ASN A 52 10.37 -5.47 3.15
C ASN A 52 10.22 -4.45 4.27
N TRP A 53 10.52 -3.17 3.99
CA TRP A 53 10.35 -2.08 4.95
C TRP A 53 8.87 -1.91 5.33
N ILE A 54 8.00 -1.86 4.34
CA ILE A 54 6.56 -1.70 4.55
C ILE A 54 5.98 -2.88 5.33
N ARG A 55 6.36 -4.11 4.99
CA ARG A 55 5.92 -5.31 5.72
C ARG A 55 6.38 -5.25 7.18
N GLY A 56 7.61 -4.80 7.40
CA GLY A 56 8.15 -4.64 8.76
C GLY A 56 7.35 -3.65 9.59
N LEU A 57 6.93 -2.54 9.00
CA LEU A 57 6.10 -1.53 9.68
C LEU A 57 4.74 -2.10 10.05
N VAL A 58 4.10 -2.86 9.15
CA VAL A 58 2.81 -3.49 9.43
C VAL A 58 2.94 -4.51 10.56
N LYS A 59 3.97 -5.35 10.51
CA LYS A 59 4.22 -6.34 11.56
C LYS A 59 4.47 -5.68 12.91
N LYS A 60 5.22 -4.58 12.93
CA LYS A 60 5.48 -3.83 14.17
C LYS A 60 4.20 -3.26 14.74
N ALA A 61 3.31 -2.74 13.89
CA ALA A 61 2.06 -2.12 14.33
C ALA A 61 1.05 -3.13 14.88
N PHE A 62 1.00 -4.34 14.30
CA PHE A 62 -0.02 -5.34 14.63
C PHE A 62 0.50 -6.58 15.34
N GLY A 63 1.82 -6.78 15.37
CA GLY A 63 2.40 -8.02 15.89
C GLY A 63 2.30 -9.20 14.91
N SER A 64 1.74 -9.01 13.73
CA SER A 64 1.53 -10.05 12.72
C SER A 64 1.46 -9.42 11.33
N ASP A 65 1.54 -10.26 10.30
CA ASP A 65 1.48 -9.85 8.89
C ASP A 65 0.01 -9.77 8.44
N VAL A 66 -0.71 -8.74 8.91
CA VAL A 66 -2.10 -8.55 8.50
C VAL A 66 -2.18 -8.04 7.07
N HIS A 67 -3.33 -8.25 6.42
CA HIS A 67 -3.60 -7.65 5.12
C HIS A 67 -3.63 -6.13 5.26
N ALA A 68 -3.01 -5.43 4.32
CA ALA A 68 -2.98 -3.96 4.31
C ALA A 68 -3.06 -3.45 2.88
N TRP A 69 -3.89 -2.43 2.67
CA TRP A 69 -3.99 -1.76 1.39
C TRP A 69 -2.67 -1.06 1.04
N ILE A 70 -2.27 -1.17 -0.22
CA ILE A 70 -1.25 -0.33 -0.85
C ILE A 70 -1.92 0.43 -2.01
N GLY A 71 -1.23 1.38 -2.60
CA GLY A 71 -1.84 2.31 -3.55
C GLY A 71 -1.99 1.82 -4.98
N LEU A 72 -2.00 0.51 -5.22
CA LEU A 72 -2.06 -0.04 -6.58
C LEU A 72 -3.49 -0.44 -6.93
N SER A 73 -3.99 0.09 -8.06
CA SER A 73 -5.35 -0.15 -8.48
C SER A 73 -5.47 -0.15 -10.00
N ASP A 74 -6.36 -0.97 -10.56
CA ASP A 74 -6.74 -0.94 -11.97
C ASP A 74 -8.21 -0.48 -12.16
N ALA A 75 -8.74 0.27 -11.20
CA ALA A 75 -10.12 0.72 -11.24
C ALA A 75 -10.43 1.62 -12.45
N ILE A 76 -9.43 2.35 -12.96
CA ILE A 76 -9.61 3.23 -14.12
C ILE A 76 -9.76 2.41 -15.39
N GLU A 77 -8.96 1.35 -15.56
CA GLU A 77 -9.05 0.47 -16.73
C GLU A 77 -8.54 -0.92 -16.31
N ASP A 78 -9.37 -1.93 -16.51
CA ASP A 78 -9.06 -3.32 -16.12
C ASP A 78 -7.72 -3.77 -16.70
N GLY A 79 -6.89 -4.37 -15.85
CA GLY A 79 -5.56 -4.87 -16.20
C GLY A 79 -4.49 -3.81 -16.30
N LYS A 80 -4.82 -2.52 -16.13
CA LYS A 80 -3.83 -1.43 -16.15
C LYS A 80 -3.65 -0.87 -14.76
N TRP A 81 -2.63 -1.36 -14.09
CA TRP A 81 -2.34 -1.08 -12.69
C TRP A 81 -1.58 0.23 -12.53
N LEU A 82 -2.11 1.11 -11.67
CA LEU A 82 -1.57 2.45 -11.44
C LEU A 82 -1.40 2.67 -9.93
N TRP A 83 -0.31 3.34 -9.56
CA TRP A 83 -0.12 3.82 -8.20
C TRP A 83 -0.87 5.13 -7.97
N THR A 84 -1.53 5.27 -6.82
CA THR A 84 -2.28 6.50 -6.50
C THR A 84 -1.37 7.71 -6.34
N ASP A 85 -0.08 7.51 -6.04
CA ASP A 85 0.88 8.62 -5.94
C ASP A 85 1.43 9.07 -7.29
N GLY A 86 1.01 8.45 -8.38
CA GLY A 86 1.43 8.82 -9.73
C GLY A 86 2.77 8.23 -10.18
N SER A 87 3.44 7.44 -9.34
CA SER A 87 4.72 6.84 -9.71
C SER A 87 4.52 5.67 -10.67
N ARG A 88 5.62 5.24 -11.33
CA ARG A 88 5.56 4.15 -12.32
C ARG A 88 5.43 2.79 -11.66
N PHE A 89 4.63 1.93 -12.24
CA PHE A 89 4.50 0.54 -11.82
C PHE A 89 5.64 -0.29 -12.43
N VAL A 90 6.67 -0.59 -11.65
CA VAL A 90 7.90 -1.28 -12.11
C VAL A 90 8.20 -2.55 -11.30
N PHE A 91 7.53 -2.77 -10.19
CA PHE A 91 7.74 -3.92 -9.31
C PHE A 91 6.40 -4.49 -8.88
N SER A 92 6.30 -5.81 -8.82
CA SER A 92 5.10 -6.47 -8.31
C SER A 92 5.48 -7.73 -7.53
N ARG A 93 4.55 -8.17 -6.67
CA ARG A 93 4.70 -9.39 -5.87
C ARG A 93 3.40 -10.18 -5.86
N TRP A 94 2.73 -10.25 -7.00
CA TRP A 94 1.46 -10.97 -7.11
C TRP A 94 1.60 -12.42 -6.65
N GLY A 95 0.61 -12.90 -5.90
CA GLY A 95 0.50 -14.29 -5.57
C GLY A 95 0.22 -15.13 -6.81
N ARG A 96 0.40 -16.42 -6.70
CA ARG A 96 0.16 -17.34 -7.81
C ARG A 96 -1.29 -17.24 -8.26
N GLY A 97 -1.49 -16.95 -9.54
CA GLY A 97 -2.83 -16.79 -10.11
C GLY A 97 -3.43 -15.40 -9.93
N GLU A 98 -2.71 -14.47 -9.25
CA GLU A 98 -3.18 -13.12 -9.05
C GLU A 98 -2.53 -12.14 -10.04
N PRO A 99 -3.18 -11.05 -10.39
CA PRO A 99 -4.58 -10.68 -10.07
C PRO A 99 -5.58 -11.52 -10.88
N ASN A 100 -6.74 -11.85 -10.29
CA ASN A 100 -7.67 -12.81 -10.92
C ASN A 100 -9.14 -12.36 -11.01
N ASN A 101 -9.54 -11.23 -10.41
CA ASN A 101 -10.96 -10.82 -10.34
C ASN A 101 -11.86 -11.98 -9.91
N TYR A 102 -11.48 -12.65 -8.82
CA TYR A 102 -12.08 -13.88 -8.34
C TYR A 102 -13.61 -13.82 -8.26
N GLY A 103 -14.25 -14.88 -8.75
CA GLY A 103 -15.70 -14.99 -8.70
C GLY A 103 -16.45 -14.08 -9.67
N GLY A 104 -15.77 -13.50 -10.66
CA GLY A 104 -16.36 -12.57 -11.63
C GLY A 104 -16.61 -11.19 -11.06
N GLN A 105 -16.20 -10.93 -9.82
CA GLN A 105 -16.28 -9.62 -9.21
C GLN A 105 -15.11 -8.75 -9.66
N ARG A 106 -15.33 -7.43 -9.68
CA ARG A 106 -14.22 -6.51 -9.88
C ARG A 106 -13.35 -6.47 -8.63
N GLU A 107 -12.12 -6.91 -8.79
CA GLU A 107 -11.09 -6.85 -7.75
C GLU A 107 -10.03 -5.86 -8.23
N ASP A 108 -10.28 -4.56 -8.00
CA ASP A 108 -9.49 -3.48 -8.59
C ASP A 108 -8.46 -2.88 -7.63
N CYS A 109 -8.38 -3.37 -6.39
CA CYS A 109 -7.51 -2.83 -5.35
C CYS A 109 -6.58 -3.91 -4.82
N THR A 110 -5.40 -3.51 -4.36
CA THR A 110 -4.34 -4.45 -3.99
C THR A 110 -4.02 -4.36 -2.50
N HIS A 111 -3.94 -5.52 -1.84
CA HIS A 111 -3.40 -5.62 -0.49
C HIS A 111 -2.18 -6.52 -0.46
N ILE A 112 -1.36 -6.31 0.57
CA ILE A 112 -0.15 -7.11 0.81
C ILE A 112 -0.44 -8.23 1.82
N ASN A 113 0.56 -9.07 2.03
CA ASN A 113 0.56 -10.16 3.02
C ASN A 113 -0.50 -11.24 2.73
N PHE A 114 -0.69 -11.54 1.46
CA PHE A 114 -1.58 -12.60 1.00
C PHE A 114 -0.78 -13.90 0.89
N ARG A 115 -1.19 -14.93 1.63
CA ARG A 115 -0.51 -16.24 1.64
C ARG A 115 1.00 -16.10 1.86
N GLY A 116 1.39 -15.32 2.87
CA GLY A 116 2.76 -14.97 3.17
C GLY A 116 3.06 -13.54 2.77
N ASP A 117 4.01 -13.35 1.85
CA ASP A 117 4.44 -12.01 1.43
C ASP A 117 3.94 -11.60 0.04
N TYR A 118 2.87 -12.21 -0.45
CA TYR A 118 2.37 -11.93 -1.79
C TYR A 118 1.30 -10.83 -1.80
N TRP A 119 1.02 -10.32 -2.99
CA TRP A 119 -0.07 -9.35 -3.23
C TRP A 119 -1.28 -10.08 -3.79
N ASN A 120 -2.45 -9.55 -3.48
CA ASN A 120 -3.71 -10.06 -4.01
C ASN A 120 -4.61 -8.89 -4.43
N ASP A 121 -5.40 -9.07 -5.47
CA ASP A 121 -6.44 -8.11 -5.83
C ASP A 121 -7.73 -8.46 -5.08
N GLU A 122 -8.41 -7.41 -4.61
CA GLU A 122 -9.63 -7.53 -3.81
C GLU A 122 -10.63 -6.45 -4.21
N PRO A 123 -11.93 -6.67 -3.96
CA PRO A 123 -12.89 -5.57 -4.10
C PRO A 123 -12.48 -4.39 -3.24
N CYS A 124 -12.53 -3.20 -3.81
CA CYS A 124 -12.06 -1.97 -3.13
C CYS A 124 -12.90 -1.62 -1.90
N THR A 125 -14.08 -2.21 -1.74
CA THR A 125 -14.96 -2.02 -0.59
C THR A 125 -14.62 -2.87 0.62
N MET A 126 -13.68 -3.79 0.49
CA MET A 126 -13.14 -4.54 1.64
C MET A 126 -12.41 -3.58 2.58
N LYS A 127 -12.44 -3.88 3.85
CA LYS A 127 -11.82 -3.02 4.88
C LYS A 127 -10.56 -3.65 5.42
N TYR A 128 -9.44 -2.97 5.25
CA TYR A 128 -8.13 -3.39 5.74
C TYR A 128 -7.39 -2.20 6.34
N ALA A 129 -6.37 -2.51 7.13
CA ALA A 129 -5.35 -1.53 7.49
C ALA A 129 -4.69 -1.00 6.21
N SER A 130 -3.88 0.03 6.32
CA SER A 130 -3.23 0.62 5.15
C SER A 130 -1.87 1.23 5.50
N VAL A 131 -1.09 1.49 4.47
CA VAL A 131 0.21 2.16 4.61
C VAL A 131 0.21 3.39 3.72
N CYS A 132 0.56 4.54 4.28
CA CYS A 132 0.71 5.80 3.55
C CYS A 132 2.18 6.10 3.28
N VAL A 133 2.45 6.80 2.20
CA VAL A 133 3.75 7.38 1.86
C VAL A 133 3.59 8.88 1.66
N GLY A 134 4.60 9.64 2.02
CA GLY A 134 4.58 11.10 1.86
C GLY A 134 5.07 11.80 3.11
N GLY A 135 4.30 12.80 3.60
CA GLY A 135 4.58 13.46 4.88
C GLY A 135 5.77 14.41 4.88
N ARG A 136 6.31 14.72 3.70
CA ARG A 136 7.50 15.58 3.60
C ARG A 136 7.18 16.88 2.89
#